data_a05956d47c1366570c9d6ce4bd3d0e6f
#
_entry.id   a05956d47c1366570c9d6ce4bd3d0e6f
#
_cell.length_a   1.000
_cell.length_b   1.000
_cell.length_c   1.000
_cell.angle_alpha   90.00
_cell.angle_beta   90.00
_cell.angle_gamma   90.00
#
_symmetry.space_group_name_H-M   'P 1'
#
loop_
_entity.id
_entity.type
_entity.pdbx_description
1 polymer ?
#
loop_
_entity_poly.entity_id
_entity_poly.type
_entity_poly.pdbx_seq_one_letter_code
_entity_poly.pdbx_strand_id
1 'polypeptide(L)' 'MKASELQGKDSAALKKELNDLLKAQFGLRMQIATQQLNNTSQLKKVRRDMARVKTVINQKDGQ' A
#
# COMPACT_ATOMS: atom_id res chain seq x y z
N MET A 1 6.91 6.25 -1.73
CA MET A 1 7.59 4.99 -1.35
C MET A 1 8.43 4.49 -2.51
N LYS A 2 9.71 4.30 -2.26
CA LYS A 2 10.65 3.87 -3.31
C LYS A 2 10.89 2.37 -3.22
N ALA A 3 11.07 1.73 -4.37
CA ALA A 3 11.31 0.30 -4.41
C ALA A 3 12.57 -0.12 -3.66
N SER A 4 13.61 0.73 -3.70
CA SER A 4 14.86 0.42 -2.97
C SER A 4 14.66 0.38 -1.46
N GLU A 5 13.77 1.20 -0.94
CA GLU A 5 13.43 1.18 0.49
C GLU A 5 12.71 -0.11 0.86
N LEU A 6 11.82 -0.57 -0.01
CA LEU A 6 11.08 -1.80 0.22
C LEU A 6 11.98 -3.03 0.15
N GLN A 7 12.94 -3.01 -0.74
CA GLN A 7 13.85 -4.14 -0.90
C GLN A 7 14.78 -4.33 0.29
N GLY A 8 15.02 -3.28 1.07
CA GLY A 8 15.82 -3.38 2.27
C GLY A 8 15.09 -3.96 3.47
N LYS A 9 13.78 -4.18 3.36
CA LYS A 9 12.97 -4.70 4.46
C LYS A 9 12.79 -6.21 4.33
N ASP A 10 12.60 -6.90 5.46
CA ASP A 10 12.29 -8.31 5.43
C ASP A 10 10.80 -8.55 5.12
N SER A 11 10.43 -9.81 4.90
CA SER A 11 9.06 -10.15 4.53
C SER A 11 8.04 -9.75 5.57
N ALA A 12 8.38 -9.90 6.86
CA ALA A 12 7.46 -9.55 7.94
C ALA A 12 7.18 -8.04 7.95
N ALA A 13 8.22 -7.23 7.77
CA ALA A 13 8.07 -5.78 7.72
C ALA A 13 7.25 -5.35 6.51
N LEU A 14 7.46 -6.00 5.36
CA LEU A 14 6.70 -5.71 4.15
C LEU A 14 5.22 -6.05 4.30
N LYS A 15 4.92 -7.18 4.95
CA LYS A 15 3.53 -7.57 5.19
C LYS A 15 2.84 -6.60 6.12
N LYS A 16 3.54 -6.11 7.14
CA LYS A 16 3.01 -5.09 8.04
C LYS A 16 2.73 -3.80 7.27
N GLU A 17 3.66 -3.40 6.40
CA GLU A 17 3.50 -2.23 5.55
C GLU A 17 2.25 -2.36 4.67
N LEU A 18 2.06 -3.55 4.07
CA LEU A 18 0.90 -3.82 3.24
C LEU A 18 -0.40 -3.73 4.04
N ASN A 19 -0.42 -4.25 5.27
CA ASN A 19 -1.58 -4.14 6.14
C ASN A 19 -1.92 -2.68 6.44
N ASP A 20 -0.92 -1.87 6.74
CA ASP A 20 -1.11 -0.45 7.02
C ASP A 20 -1.70 0.27 5.80
N LEU A 21 -1.22 -0.07 4.61
CA LEU A 21 -1.74 0.51 3.36
C LEU A 21 -3.18 0.07 3.09
N LEU A 22 -3.52 -1.19 3.42
CA LEU A 22 -4.90 -1.67 3.30
C LEU A 22 -5.84 -0.88 4.21
N LYS A 23 -5.43 -0.64 5.45
CA LYS A 23 -6.24 0.15 6.39
C LYS A 23 -6.42 1.57 5.88
N ALA A 24 -5.35 2.17 5.34
CA ALA A 24 -5.43 3.51 4.75
C ALA A 24 -6.38 3.53 3.56
N GLN A 25 -6.35 2.49 2.72
CA GLN A 25 -7.24 2.39 1.57
C GLN A 25 -8.70 2.34 2.01
N PHE A 26 -9.02 1.51 2.99
CA PHE A 26 -10.38 1.41 3.49
C PHE A 26 -10.86 2.74 4.08
N GLY A 27 -10.01 3.42 4.85
CA GLY A 27 -10.36 4.73 5.40
C GLY A 27 -10.67 5.75 4.32
N LEU A 28 -9.83 5.81 3.29
CA LEU A 28 -10.04 6.72 2.17
C LEU A 28 -11.31 6.38 1.39
N ARG A 29 -11.58 5.10 1.18
CA ARG A 29 -12.79 4.68 0.47
C ARG A 29 -14.05 5.07 1.24
N MET A 30 -14.02 4.90 2.56
CA MET A 30 -15.16 5.30 3.39
C MET A 30 -15.37 6.81 3.35
N GLN A 31 -14.29 7.59 3.37
CA GLN A 31 -14.39 9.05 3.29
C GLN A 31 -14.96 9.51 1.95
N ILE A 32 -14.57 8.84 0.87
CA ILE A 32 -15.12 9.14 -0.46
C ILE A 32 -16.60 8.77 -0.52
N ALA A 33 -16.97 7.60 0.03
CA ALA A 33 -18.34 7.12 0.02
C ALA A 33 -19.28 8.03 0.81
N THR A 34 -18.77 8.67 1.87
CA THR A 34 -19.55 9.61 2.68
C THR A 34 -19.42 11.05 2.19
N GLN A 35 -18.76 11.27 1.08
CA GLN A 35 -18.55 12.58 0.47
C GLN A 35 -17.73 13.53 1.33
N GLN A 36 -16.96 12.99 2.28
CA GLN A 36 -16.05 13.79 3.09
C GLN A 36 -14.75 14.11 2.35
N LEU A 37 -14.47 13.37 1.28
CA LEU A 37 -13.26 13.53 0.50
C LEU A 37 -13.63 13.43 -0.99
N ASN A 38 -13.34 14.52 -1.73
CA ASN A 38 -13.64 14.55 -3.16
C ASN A 38 -12.47 14.13 -4.04
N ASN A 39 -11.26 14.13 -3.49
CA ASN A 39 -10.05 13.89 -4.26
C ASN A 39 -9.66 12.42 -4.16
N THR A 40 -9.64 11.73 -5.30
CA THR A 40 -9.27 10.31 -5.38
C THR A 40 -7.78 10.10 -5.59
N SER A 41 -6.97 11.17 -5.65
CA SER A 41 -5.54 11.05 -5.88
C SER A 41 -4.85 10.23 -4.80
N GLN A 42 -5.25 10.43 -3.54
CA GLN A 42 -4.66 9.69 -2.43
C GLN A 42 -4.97 8.21 -2.53
N LEU A 43 -6.18 7.86 -2.97
CA LEU A 43 -6.56 6.46 -3.15
C LEU A 43 -5.71 5.81 -4.23
N LYS A 44 -5.48 6.51 -5.34
CA LYS A 44 -4.62 6.01 -6.42
C LYS A 44 -3.19 5.82 -5.93
N LYS A 45 -2.68 6.75 -5.12
CA LYS A 45 -1.34 6.65 -4.57
C LYS A 45 -1.21 5.44 -3.65
N VAL A 46 -2.18 5.21 -2.77
CA VAL A 46 -2.17 4.08 -1.85
C VAL A 46 -2.22 2.77 -2.65
N ARG A 47 -3.07 2.68 -3.67
CA ARG A 47 -3.15 1.49 -4.52
C ARG A 47 -1.81 1.20 -5.21
N ARG A 48 -1.15 2.24 -5.69
CA ARG A 48 0.17 2.09 -6.33
C ARG A 48 1.21 1.59 -5.34
N ASP A 49 1.21 2.15 -4.13
CA ASP A 49 2.13 1.72 -3.08
C ASP A 49 1.88 0.28 -2.69
N MET A 50 0.62 -0.13 -2.58
CA MET A 50 0.27 -1.52 -2.29
C MET A 50 0.79 -2.47 -3.36
N ALA A 51 0.65 -2.08 -4.63
CA ALA A 51 1.15 -2.90 -5.74
C ALA A 51 2.66 -3.07 -5.66
N ARG A 52 3.38 -2.01 -5.31
CA ARG A 52 4.83 -2.08 -5.16
C ARG A 52 5.23 -3.01 -4.03
N VAL A 53 4.57 -2.89 -2.88
CA VAL A 53 4.86 -3.75 -1.73
C VAL A 53 4.59 -5.21 -2.08
N LYS A 54 3.47 -5.50 -2.74
CA LYS A 54 3.13 -6.85 -3.18
C LYS A 54 4.19 -7.41 -4.13
N THR A 55 4.66 -6.58 -5.06
CA THR A 55 5.68 -7.00 -6.02
C THR A 55 6.97 -7.39 -5.30
N VAL A 56 7.41 -6.57 -4.35
CA VAL A 56 8.64 -6.85 -3.60
C VAL A 56 8.47 -8.12 -2.75
N ILE A 57 7.31 -8.30 -2.10
CA ILE A 57 7.05 -9.50 -1.32
C ILE A 57 7.12 -10.74 -2.23
N ASN A 58 6.50 -10.68 -3.40
CA ASN A 58 6.53 -11.79 -4.34
C ASN A 58 7.93 -12.09 -4.83
N GLN A 59 8.75 -11.07 -5.05
CA GLN A 59 10.13 -11.26 -5.46
C GLN A 59 10.94 -12.00 -4.38
N LYS A 60 10.70 -11.66 -3.11
CA LYS A 60 11.42 -12.29 -2.00
C LYS A 60 10.93 -13.71 -1.73
N ASP A 61 9.60 -13.89 -1.75
CA ASP A 61 9.01 -15.20 -1.46
C ASP A 61 9.07 -16.15 -2.66
N GLY A 62 9.17 -15.62 -3.88
CA GLY A 62 9.22 -16.40 -5.09
C GLY A 62 10.58 -16.93 -5.47
N GLN A 63 11.59 -16.60 -4.67
CA GLN A 63 12.95 -17.10 -4.89
C GLN A 63 13.21 -18.33 -4.01
#